data_703faaf6e499d73660762e81ce08b0c5
#
_entry.id   703faaf6e499d73660762e81ce08b0c5
#
_cell.length_a   1.000
_cell.length_b   1.000
_cell.length_c   1.000
_cell.angle_alpha   90.00
_cell.angle_beta   90.00
_cell.angle_gamma   90.00
#
_symmetry.space_group_name_H-M   'P 1'
#
loop_
_entity.id
_entity.type
_entity.pdbx_description
1 polymer ?
#
loop_
_entity_poly.entity_id
_entity_poly.type
_entity_poly.pdbx_seq_one_letter_code
_entity_poly.pdbx_strand_id
1 'polypeptide(L)'
;MNKYSQYVVQNPKYEVGMEGLVKGRQCPTMTYMSNELVPGSNVYVELGWVWDIPDPNRIPEHQHANSDEFVFHLGSDHNNPEDLGGEIEFVVGGETLNINKTSAVYIPKGVIHGPLIWKSYTRPHIQMTMILNAGTLAEAAPAGYKGE
;
A
#
# COMPACT_ATOMS: atom_id res chain seq x y z
N MET A 1 1.80 -34.56 0.71
CA MET A 1 1.30 -33.18 0.63
C MET A 1 2.06 -32.33 1.65
N ASN A 2 2.60 -31.20 1.24
CA ASN A 2 3.31 -30.31 2.16
C ASN A 2 2.32 -29.63 3.12
N LYS A 3 2.50 -29.81 4.42
CA LYS A 3 1.59 -29.33 5.46
C LYS A 3 1.40 -27.81 5.44
N TYR A 4 2.40 -27.05 5.00
CA TYR A 4 2.41 -25.59 5.08
C TYR A 4 2.25 -24.89 3.71
N SER A 5 2.06 -25.64 2.63
CA SER A 5 1.88 -25.06 1.29
C SER A 5 0.66 -24.14 1.20
N GLN A 6 -0.35 -24.36 2.03
CA GLN A 6 -1.55 -23.53 2.11
C GLN A 6 -1.29 -22.13 2.63
N TYR A 7 -0.15 -21.89 3.26
CA TYR A 7 0.24 -20.56 3.77
C TYR A 7 1.05 -19.75 2.75
N VAL A 8 1.37 -20.34 1.60
CA VAL A 8 2.16 -19.66 0.55
C VAL A 8 1.23 -19.12 -0.51
N VAL A 9 1.24 -17.81 -0.70
CA VAL A 9 0.47 -17.14 -1.75
C VAL A 9 1.42 -16.76 -2.89
N GLN A 10 1.26 -17.42 -4.03
CA GLN A 10 2.01 -17.14 -5.27
C GLN A 10 1.14 -16.48 -6.34
N ASN A 11 -0.18 -16.59 -6.21
CA ASN A 11 -1.15 -16.00 -7.11
C ASN A 11 -1.92 -14.92 -6.36
N PRO A 12 -1.52 -13.66 -6.46
CA PRO A 12 -2.18 -12.58 -5.75
C PRO A 12 -3.58 -12.33 -6.31
N LYS A 13 -4.40 -11.68 -5.52
CA LYS A 13 -5.66 -11.13 -5.99
C LYS A 13 -5.48 -9.66 -6.40
N TYR A 14 -5.93 -9.31 -7.58
CA TYR A 14 -5.89 -7.95 -8.11
C TYR A 14 -7.22 -7.27 -7.78
N GLU A 15 -7.32 -6.59 -6.65
CA GLU A 15 -8.61 -6.13 -6.16
C GLU A 15 -8.66 -4.70 -5.63
N VAL A 16 -7.51 -4.11 -5.32
CA VAL A 16 -7.49 -2.73 -4.81
C VAL A 16 -7.06 -1.78 -5.89
N GLY A 17 -7.94 -0.89 -6.27
CA GLY A 17 -7.68 0.06 -7.33
C GLY A 17 -8.54 1.30 -7.21
N MET A 18 -8.26 2.23 -8.09
CA MET A 18 -9.08 3.43 -8.31
C MET A 18 -9.95 3.21 -9.54
N GLU A 19 -11.12 3.83 -9.56
CA GLU A 19 -11.90 3.89 -10.78
C GLU A 19 -11.11 4.58 -11.90
N GLY A 20 -11.15 4.00 -13.08
CA GLY A 20 -10.53 4.54 -14.26
C GLY A 20 -9.08 4.13 -14.43
N LEU A 21 -8.44 4.72 -15.43
CA LEU A 21 -7.08 4.42 -15.81
C LEU A 21 -6.09 5.24 -14.99
N VAL A 22 -5.22 4.57 -14.25
CA VAL A 22 -4.08 5.20 -13.56
C VAL A 22 -2.82 4.87 -14.35
N LYS A 23 -2.06 5.91 -14.72
CA LYS A 23 -0.76 5.76 -15.35
C LYS A 23 0.34 5.84 -14.30
N GLY A 24 1.48 5.23 -14.57
CA GLY A 24 2.67 5.36 -13.73
C GLY A 24 2.69 4.50 -12.46
N ARG A 25 1.58 3.86 -12.12
CA ARG A 25 1.52 2.91 -10.99
C ARG A 25 0.65 1.71 -11.31
N GLN A 26 0.91 0.62 -10.62
CA GLN A 26 0.09 -0.58 -10.75
C GLN A 26 -1.30 -0.34 -10.15
N CYS A 27 -2.34 -0.58 -10.94
CA CYS A 27 -3.73 -0.46 -10.55
C CYS A 27 -4.56 -1.46 -11.37
N PRO A 28 -5.26 -2.40 -10.74
CA PRO A 28 -5.30 -2.66 -9.30
C PRO A 28 -3.97 -3.18 -8.76
N THR A 29 -3.74 -2.98 -7.47
CA THR A 29 -2.61 -3.54 -6.76
C THR A 29 -2.79 -5.03 -6.52
N MET A 30 -1.72 -5.70 -6.10
CA MET A 30 -1.71 -7.13 -5.79
C MET A 30 -1.95 -7.35 -4.30
N THR A 31 -3.01 -8.06 -3.95
CA THR A 31 -3.24 -8.54 -2.58
C THR A 31 -2.53 -9.88 -2.40
N TYR A 32 -1.55 -9.92 -1.52
CA TYR A 32 -0.77 -11.12 -1.24
C TYR A 32 -1.12 -11.79 0.09
N MET A 33 -1.87 -11.14 0.95
CA MET A 33 -2.35 -11.76 2.18
C MET A 33 -3.73 -11.23 2.52
N SER A 34 -4.64 -12.17 2.80
CA SER A 34 -5.99 -11.90 3.28
C SER A 34 -6.58 -13.19 3.83
N ASN A 35 -7.70 -13.11 4.52
CA ASN A 35 -8.44 -14.29 5.00
C ASN A 35 -8.98 -15.16 3.84
N GLU A 36 -9.26 -14.54 2.70
CA GLU A 36 -9.71 -15.24 1.50
C GLU A 36 -8.57 -16.09 0.91
N LEU A 37 -7.36 -15.53 0.83
CA LEU A 37 -6.18 -16.22 0.28
C LEU A 37 -5.64 -17.28 1.25
N VAL A 38 -5.60 -16.94 2.54
CA VAL A 38 -5.14 -17.83 3.61
C VAL A 38 -6.17 -17.80 4.73
N PRO A 39 -7.08 -18.79 4.78
CA PRO A 39 -8.10 -18.85 5.83
C PRO A 39 -7.50 -18.77 7.24
N GLY A 40 -8.07 -17.90 8.07
CA GLY A 40 -7.57 -17.61 9.40
C GLY A 40 -6.59 -16.45 9.51
N SER A 41 -6.11 -15.91 8.40
CA SER A 41 -5.32 -14.69 8.41
C SER A 41 -6.18 -13.48 8.79
N ASN A 42 -5.68 -12.67 9.73
CA ASN A 42 -6.29 -11.39 10.11
C ASN A 42 -5.39 -10.21 9.75
N VAL A 43 -4.56 -10.39 8.74
CA VAL A 43 -3.68 -9.36 8.18
C VAL A 43 -4.01 -9.21 6.71
N TYR A 44 -4.14 -7.97 6.27
CA TYR A 44 -4.34 -7.64 4.87
C TYR A 44 -3.07 -7.00 4.32
N VAL A 45 -2.49 -7.57 3.27
CA VAL A 45 -1.26 -7.07 2.65
C VAL A 45 -1.47 -6.89 1.16
N GLU A 46 -1.26 -5.67 0.70
CA GLU A 46 -1.25 -5.34 -0.72
C GLU A 46 0.03 -4.61 -1.10
N LEU A 47 0.44 -4.76 -2.34
CA LEU A 47 1.58 -4.06 -2.89
C LEU A 47 1.44 -3.81 -4.38
N GLY A 48 2.18 -2.83 -4.87
CA GLY A 48 2.23 -2.52 -6.30
C GLY A 48 3.46 -1.71 -6.65
N TRP A 49 3.81 -1.78 -7.92
CA TRP A 49 4.90 -1.00 -8.49
C TRP A 49 4.47 0.42 -8.81
N VAL A 50 5.41 1.34 -8.64
CA VAL A 50 5.34 2.70 -9.18
C VAL A 50 6.53 2.87 -10.13
N TRP A 51 6.26 3.25 -11.37
CA TRP A 51 7.29 3.34 -12.43
C TRP A 51 7.29 4.67 -13.18
N ASP A 52 6.53 5.64 -12.69
CA ASP A 52 6.53 7.04 -13.14
C ASP A 52 5.73 7.87 -12.11
N ILE A 53 5.67 9.18 -12.30
CA ILE A 53 4.73 10.01 -11.55
C ILE A 53 3.31 9.52 -11.86
N PRO A 54 2.55 9.07 -10.87
CA PRO A 54 1.19 8.59 -11.14
C PRO A 54 0.28 9.70 -11.70
N ASP A 55 -0.62 9.29 -12.58
CA ASP A 55 -1.64 10.19 -13.11
C ASP A 55 -2.99 9.47 -13.10
N PRO A 56 -3.95 9.88 -12.26
CA PRO A 56 -3.90 11.00 -11.31
C PRO A 56 -2.87 10.82 -10.18
N ASN A 57 -2.21 11.90 -9.79
CA ASN A 57 -1.15 11.88 -8.78
C ASN A 57 -1.72 12.22 -7.41
N ARG A 58 -2.52 11.31 -6.88
CA ARG A 58 -3.12 11.50 -5.55
C ARG A 58 -3.69 10.19 -5.01
N ILE A 59 -3.27 9.81 -3.81
CA ILE A 59 -4.02 8.90 -2.96
C ILE A 59 -4.78 9.78 -1.97
N PRO A 60 -6.12 9.76 -1.96
CA PRO A 60 -6.91 10.69 -1.17
C PRO A 60 -6.80 10.44 0.34
N GLU A 61 -7.14 11.46 1.10
CA GLU A 61 -7.23 11.40 2.55
C GLU A 61 -8.26 10.36 2.98
N HIS A 62 -7.89 9.53 3.98
CA HIS A 62 -8.76 8.51 4.56
C HIS A 62 -8.25 8.08 5.95
N GLN A 63 -8.99 7.21 6.60
CA GLN A 63 -8.60 6.61 7.87
C GLN A 63 -9.12 5.17 7.98
N HIS A 64 -8.47 4.38 8.81
CA HIS A 64 -8.92 3.04 9.22
C HIS A 64 -9.30 3.09 10.70
N ALA A 65 -10.60 3.02 11.00
CA ALA A 65 -11.10 3.24 12.35
C ALA A 65 -10.71 2.13 13.34
N ASN A 66 -10.51 0.90 12.85
CA ASN A 66 -10.35 -0.30 13.68
C ASN A 66 -8.99 -1.00 13.47
N SER A 67 -8.11 -0.46 12.65
CA SER A 67 -6.89 -1.15 12.23
C SER A 67 -5.70 -0.21 12.23
N ASP A 68 -4.59 -0.68 12.79
CA ASP A 68 -3.29 -0.07 12.57
C ASP A 68 -2.80 -0.42 11.16
N GLU A 69 -2.00 0.45 10.58
CA GLU A 69 -1.48 0.30 9.23
C GLU A 69 0.02 0.55 9.18
N PHE A 70 0.71 -0.22 8.35
CA PHE A 70 2.08 0.07 7.92
C PHE A 70 2.05 0.40 6.44
N VAL A 71 2.66 1.51 6.06
CA VAL A 71 2.90 1.85 4.65
C VAL A 71 4.40 1.82 4.40
N PHE A 72 4.81 0.96 3.49
CA PHE A 72 6.21 0.80 3.09
C PHE A 72 6.41 1.41 1.70
N HIS A 73 7.51 2.12 1.55
CA HIS A 73 8.01 2.56 0.25
C HIS A 73 9.40 1.96 0.07
N LEU A 74 9.54 1.07 -0.90
CA LEU A 74 10.74 0.25 -1.07
C LEU A 74 11.43 0.60 -2.39
N GLY A 75 12.60 1.22 -2.30
CA GLY A 75 13.44 1.50 -3.46
C GLY A 75 14.00 0.23 -4.10
N SER A 76 14.41 0.33 -5.36
CA SER A 76 14.84 -0.81 -6.17
C SER A 76 16.32 -0.83 -6.51
N ASP A 77 17.12 0.07 -5.95
CA ASP A 77 18.56 0.09 -6.21
C ASP A 77 19.31 -0.74 -5.16
N HIS A 78 19.75 -1.94 -5.55
CA HIS A 78 20.48 -2.82 -4.64
C HIS A 78 21.87 -2.29 -4.23
N ASN A 79 22.43 -1.35 -4.97
CA ASN A 79 23.69 -0.68 -4.62
C ASN A 79 23.48 0.49 -3.66
N ASN A 80 22.28 0.99 -3.55
CA ASN A 80 21.88 2.05 -2.63
C ASN A 80 20.45 1.77 -2.12
N PRO A 81 20.30 0.76 -1.25
CA PRO A 81 18.95 0.28 -0.86
C PRO A 81 18.15 1.29 -0.05
N GLU A 82 18.79 2.30 0.52
CA GLU A 82 18.11 3.34 1.26
C GLU A 82 17.50 4.42 0.35
N ASP A 83 17.89 4.50 -0.92
CA ASP A 83 17.33 5.48 -1.85
C ASP A 83 16.00 4.99 -2.40
N LEU A 84 14.95 5.80 -2.26
CA LEU A 84 13.62 5.44 -2.77
C LEU A 84 13.58 5.47 -4.31
N GLY A 85 14.33 6.36 -4.93
CA GLY A 85 14.21 6.62 -6.37
C GLY A 85 13.10 7.60 -6.71
N GLY A 86 12.76 8.46 -5.78
CA GLY A 86 11.75 9.50 -5.92
C GLY A 86 11.50 10.22 -4.61
N GLU A 87 10.62 11.18 -4.65
CA GLU A 87 10.20 11.93 -3.46
C GLU A 87 8.67 11.90 -3.36
N ILE A 88 8.18 11.58 -2.17
CA ILE A 88 6.77 11.49 -1.83
C ILE A 88 6.47 12.48 -0.72
N GLU A 89 5.36 13.18 -0.85
CA GLU A 89 4.76 13.97 0.20
C GLU A 89 3.55 13.21 0.74
N PHE A 90 3.58 12.87 2.01
CA PHE A 90 2.53 12.09 2.66
C PHE A 90 2.05 12.80 3.92
N VAL A 91 0.78 13.17 3.96
CA VAL A 91 0.18 13.82 5.13
C VAL A 91 -0.33 12.75 6.09
N VAL A 92 0.09 12.81 7.34
CA VAL A 92 -0.33 11.90 8.41
C VAL A 92 -0.69 12.73 9.63
N GLY A 93 -1.94 12.60 10.10
CA GLY A 93 -2.41 13.36 11.26
C GLY A 93 -2.32 14.87 11.08
N GLY A 94 -2.43 15.37 9.86
CA GLY A 94 -2.29 16.78 9.53
C GLY A 94 -0.85 17.27 9.34
N GLU A 95 0.14 16.41 9.55
CA GLU A 95 1.56 16.74 9.34
C GLU A 95 2.03 16.25 7.98
N THR A 96 2.72 17.09 7.24
CA THR A 96 3.31 16.72 5.95
C THR A 96 4.67 16.08 6.16
N LEU A 97 4.78 14.81 5.73
CA LEU A 97 6.03 14.05 5.76
C LEU A 97 6.63 14.02 4.37
N ASN A 98 7.91 14.34 4.26
CA ASN A 98 8.65 14.25 3.01
C ASN A 98 9.51 12.99 3.04
N ILE A 99 9.27 12.08 2.10
CA ILE A 99 9.87 10.75 2.05
C ILE A 99 10.63 10.62 0.74
N ASN A 100 11.95 10.47 0.82
CA ASN A 100 12.83 10.23 -0.32
C ASN A 100 13.74 9.01 -0.13
N LYS A 101 13.49 8.26 0.94
CA LYS A 101 14.21 7.02 1.27
C LYS A 101 13.27 5.84 1.37
N THR A 102 13.82 4.64 1.20
CA THR A 102 13.13 3.42 1.60
C THR A 102 12.68 3.57 3.05
N SER A 103 11.40 3.37 3.32
CA SER A 103 10.81 3.74 4.60
C SER A 103 9.60 2.87 4.95
N ALA A 104 9.29 2.85 6.23
CA ALA A 104 8.04 2.36 6.77
C ALA A 104 7.39 3.46 7.59
N VAL A 105 6.10 3.67 7.37
CA VAL A 105 5.29 4.62 8.14
C VAL A 105 4.27 3.82 8.93
N TYR A 106 4.29 3.97 10.26
CA TYR A 106 3.26 3.40 11.14
C TYR A 106 2.13 4.40 11.34
N ILE A 107 0.91 3.97 11.06
CA ILE A 107 -0.29 4.80 11.20
C ILE A 107 -1.22 4.12 12.21
N PRO A 108 -1.35 4.68 13.41
CA PRO A 108 -2.29 4.14 14.40
C PRO A 108 -3.73 4.19 13.89
N LYS A 109 -4.54 3.24 14.33
CA LYS A 109 -5.97 3.24 14.01
C LYS A 109 -6.63 4.58 14.32
N GLY A 110 -7.50 5.02 13.43
CA GLY A 110 -8.24 6.28 13.57
C GLY A 110 -7.46 7.53 13.16
N VAL A 111 -6.17 7.43 12.88
CA VAL A 111 -5.39 8.58 12.41
C VAL A 111 -5.69 8.83 10.93
N ILE A 112 -6.15 10.04 10.63
CA ILE A 112 -6.39 10.49 9.27
C ILE A 112 -5.06 10.63 8.54
N HIS A 113 -4.95 10.06 7.35
CA HIS A 113 -3.76 10.14 6.52
C HIS A 113 -4.11 10.28 5.04
N GLY A 114 -3.19 10.88 4.30
CA GLY A 114 -3.40 11.36 2.95
C GLY A 114 -3.65 12.87 2.91
N PRO A 115 -3.55 13.49 1.75
CA PRO A 115 -3.17 12.85 0.49
C PRO A 115 -1.71 12.38 0.49
N LEU A 116 -1.43 11.41 -0.38
CA LEU A 116 -0.09 10.98 -0.73
C LEU A 116 0.15 11.38 -2.18
N ILE A 117 1.22 12.12 -2.42
CA ILE A 117 1.55 12.72 -3.71
C ILE A 117 3.01 12.45 -4.05
N TRP A 118 3.29 12.00 -5.25
CA TRP A 118 4.65 11.86 -5.76
C TRP A 118 5.15 13.20 -6.30
N LYS A 119 6.24 13.71 -5.75
CA LYS A 119 6.85 15.00 -6.14
C LYS A 119 7.90 14.82 -7.23
N SER A 120 8.59 13.68 -7.22
CA SER A 120 9.58 13.33 -8.24
C SER A 120 9.71 11.82 -8.36
N TYR A 121 10.27 11.39 -9.49
CA TYR A 121 10.51 9.99 -9.81
C TYR A 121 11.81 9.87 -10.58
N THR A 122 12.65 8.93 -10.19
CA THR A 122 13.91 8.60 -10.88
C THR A 122 14.06 7.10 -11.16
N ARG A 123 13.51 6.23 -10.32
CA ARG A 123 13.55 4.77 -10.47
C ARG A 123 12.28 4.12 -9.95
N PRO A 124 11.93 2.93 -10.47
CA PRO A 124 10.81 2.17 -9.95
C PRO A 124 10.96 1.88 -8.45
N HIS A 125 9.85 1.89 -7.75
CA HIS A 125 9.78 1.49 -6.35
C HIS A 125 8.47 0.76 -6.07
N ILE A 126 8.41 0.08 -4.94
CA ILE A 126 7.23 -0.65 -4.48
C ILE A 126 6.59 0.13 -3.35
N GLN A 127 5.28 0.31 -3.42
CA GLN A 127 4.45 0.71 -2.31
C GLN A 127 3.73 -0.53 -1.78
N MET A 128 3.90 -0.80 -0.49
CA MET A 128 3.25 -1.92 0.19
C MET A 128 2.49 -1.41 1.39
N THR A 129 1.27 -1.92 1.56
CA THR A 129 0.42 -1.62 2.71
C THR A 129 0.12 -2.90 3.46
N MET A 130 0.30 -2.86 4.78
CA MET A 130 -0.09 -3.92 5.69
C MET A 130 -1.09 -3.37 6.69
N ILE A 131 -2.27 -3.96 6.75
CA ILE A 131 -3.33 -3.56 7.68
C ILE A 131 -3.57 -4.69 8.66
N LEU A 132 -3.42 -4.38 9.95
CA LEU A 132 -3.54 -5.34 11.04
C LEU A 132 -5.00 -5.45 11.50
N ASN A 133 -5.37 -6.62 12.01
CA ASN A 133 -6.73 -6.94 12.47
C ASN A 133 -7.79 -6.75 11.38
N ALA A 134 -7.40 -6.99 10.12
CA ALA A 134 -8.27 -6.92 8.96
C ALA A 134 -7.95 -8.12 8.06
N GLY A 135 -8.88 -9.03 7.91
CA GLY A 135 -8.68 -10.23 7.09
C GLY A 135 -9.29 -10.13 5.70
N THR A 136 -10.10 -9.12 5.44
CA THR A 136 -10.80 -8.93 4.17
C THR A 136 -10.58 -7.52 3.63
N LEU A 137 -10.80 -7.34 2.33
CA LEU A 137 -10.78 -6.00 1.72
C LEU A 137 -11.78 -5.07 2.41
N ALA A 138 -12.97 -5.56 2.74
CA ALA A 138 -14.00 -4.76 3.40
C ALA A 138 -13.57 -4.26 4.79
N GLU A 139 -12.84 -5.10 5.55
CA GLU A 139 -12.29 -4.70 6.85
C GLU A 139 -11.08 -3.76 6.71
N ALA A 140 -10.27 -3.97 5.68
CA ALA A 140 -9.08 -3.16 5.39
C ALA A 140 -9.42 -1.81 4.76
N ALA A 141 -10.54 -1.72 4.04
CA ALA A 141 -10.92 -0.52 3.33
C ALA A 141 -11.25 0.64 4.27
N PRO A 142 -10.94 1.88 3.88
CA PRO A 142 -11.35 3.05 4.64
C PRO A 142 -12.87 3.17 4.74
N ALA A 143 -13.35 3.83 5.80
CA ALA A 143 -14.76 4.13 5.94
C ALA A 143 -15.25 4.93 4.72
N GLY A 144 -16.29 4.44 4.06
CA GLY A 144 -16.82 5.05 2.84
C GLY A 144 -16.14 4.64 1.54
N TYR A 145 -15.07 3.87 1.61
CA TYR A 145 -14.44 3.27 0.43
C TYR A 145 -15.34 2.14 -0.09
N LYS A 146 -15.75 2.27 -1.32
CA LYS A 146 -16.39 1.16 -2.03
C LYS A 146 -15.31 0.52 -2.88
N GLY A 147 -14.80 -0.60 -2.44
CA GLY A 147 -13.85 -1.37 -3.21
C GLY A 147 -14.46 -1.75 -4.55
N GLU A 148 -13.76 -1.47 -5.58
CA GLU A 148 -14.11 -1.86 -6.94
C GLU A 148 -13.03 -2.75 -7.53
#